data_2f12ce5312cc6080d12baff0e878e750
#
_entry.id   2f12ce5312cc6080d12baff0e878e750
#
_cell.length_a   1.000
_cell.length_b   1.000
_cell.length_c   1.000
_cell.angle_alpha   90.00
_cell.angle_beta   90.00
_cell.angle_gamma   90.00
#
_symmetry.space_group_name_H-M   'P 1'
#
loop_
_entity.id
_entity.type
_entity.pdbx_description
1 polymer ?
#
loop_
_entity_poly.entity_id
_entity_poly.type
_entity_poly.pdbx_seq_one_letter_code
_entity_poly.pdbx_strand_id
1 'polypeptide(L)'
;MNRPYKAFKEKRIGKRIDYDWAYWFQCVDLVKQYADEVLWLWRIWAIWNANNVQNSSTFKSFSKLWVKELIQWDIIIRAKWKYWHIAIVDHVLNWRVYVLEQNGSWKNSWNGIWDNAIRVKDYPISWYDLVLRNKKIIQNFESELSIVNEKIKEYEEKIKITREYWESIIYPS
;
A
#
# COMPACT_ATOMS: atom_id res chain seq x y z
N MET A 1 9.21 9.77 -2.42
CA MET A 1 8.78 9.00 -1.23
C MET A 1 7.44 9.50 -0.70
N ASN A 2 6.50 8.65 -0.57
CA ASN A 2 5.07 8.89 -0.46
C ASN A 2 4.58 9.67 0.76
N ARG A 3 4.82 10.95 0.72
CA ARG A 3 4.20 11.91 1.63
C ARG A 3 2.67 11.75 1.72
N PRO A 4 1.93 11.48 0.61
CA PRO A 4 0.48 11.33 0.67
C PRO A 4 0.01 10.17 1.56
N TYR A 5 0.62 8.97 1.45
CA TYR A 5 0.21 7.83 2.29
C TYR A 5 0.57 8.03 3.75
N LYS A 6 1.78 8.54 4.03
CA LYS A 6 2.20 8.82 5.41
C LYS A 6 1.24 9.81 6.07
N ALA A 7 0.94 10.90 5.39
CA ALA A 7 0.01 11.91 5.88
C ALA A 7 -1.41 11.34 6.06
N PHE A 8 -1.88 10.52 5.13
CA PHE A 8 -3.16 9.81 5.24
C PHE A 8 -3.21 8.93 6.48
N LYS A 9 -2.21 8.07 6.68
CA LYS A 9 -2.10 7.18 7.83
C LYS A 9 -2.11 7.95 9.14
N GLU A 10 -1.25 8.95 9.29
CA GLU A 10 -1.14 9.77 10.51
C GLU A 10 -2.45 10.50 10.84
N LYS A 11 -3.13 11.02 9.82
CA LYS A 11 -4.42 11.71 9.97
C LYS A 11 -5.55 10.75 10.40
N ARG A 12 -5.44 9.44 10.10
CA ARG A 12 -6.55 8.49 10.20
C ARG A 12 -6.42 7.47 11.34
N ILE A 13 -5.23 7.14 11.81
CA ILE A 13 -5.04 6.23 12.94
C ILE A 13 -5.87 6.68 14.15
N GLY A 14 -6.55 5.73 14.79
CA GLY A 14 -7.44 5.96 15.93
C GLY A 14 -8.80 6.55 15.59
N LYS A 15 -9.03 6.93 14.34
CA LYS A 15 -10.32 7.45 13.86
C LYS A 15 -11.15 6.37 13.20
N ARG A 16 -12.37 6.72 12.84
CA ARG A 16 -13.31 5.90 12.08
C ARG A 16 -13.71 6.65 10.82
N ILE A 17 -13.86 5.93 9.72
CA ILE A 17 -14.33 6.48 8.45
C ILE A 17 -15.61 5.76 8.08
N ASP A 18 -16.64 6.52 7.82
CA ASP A 18 -17.86 6.13 7.14
C ASP A 18 -17.90 6.98 5.86
N TYR A 19 -17.38 6.43 4.76
CA TYR A 19 -17.14 7.18 3.52
C TYR A 19 -18.42 7.52 2.76
N ASP A 20 -19.37 6.61 2.78
CA ASP A 20 -20.62 6.74 2.01
C ASP A 20 -21.89 6.81 2.86
N TRP A 21 -21.73 6.90 4.18
CA TRP A 21 -22.83 6.95 5.16
C TRP A 21 -23.73 5.71 5.11
N ALA A 22 -23.18 4.57 4.63
CA ALA A 22 -23.90 3.32 4.50
C ALA A 22 -23.23 2.20 5.33
N TYR A 23 -24.03 1.52 6.14
CA TYR A 23 -23.62 0.34 6.92
C TYR A 23 -22.51 0.57 7.97
N TRP A 24 -22.32 1.81 8.44
CA TRP A 24 -21.34 2.15 9.47
C TRP A 24 -19.89 1.90 9.03
N PHE A 25 -18.95 2.10 9.88
CA PHE A 25 -17.50 2.06 9.68
C PHE A 25 -16.96 0.71 9.14
N GLN A 26 -17.12 0.45 7.85
CA GLN A 26 -16.70 -0.81 7.21
C GLN A 26 -15.23 -0.75 6.74
N CYS A 27 -14.64 -1.93 6.54
CA CYS A 27 -13.28 -2.01 5.98
C CYS A 27 -13.17 -1.40 4.59
N VAL A 28 -14.22 -1.43 3.80
CA VAL A 28 -14.29 -0.81 2.47
C VAL A 28 -14.27 0.71 2.53
N ASP A 29 -14.77 1.35 3.59
CA ASP A 29 -14.77 2.80 3.73
C ASP A 29 -13.36 3.37 3.85
N LEU A 30 -12.49 2.70 4.59
CA LEU A 30 -11.08 3.05 4.66
C LEU A 30 -10.43 2.99 3.29
N VAL A 31 -10.70 1.93 2.51
CA VAL A 31 -10.11 1.76 1.18
C VAL A 31 -10.67 2.76 0.17
N LYS A 32 -11.96 3.09 0.25
CA LYS A 32 -12.57 4.17 -0.55
C LYS A 32 -11.91 5.51 -0.26
N GLN A 33 -11.77 5.86 1.01
CA GLN A 33 -11.13 7.10 1.42
C GLN A 33 -9.66 7.17 1.00
N TYR A 34 -8.94 6.05 1.11
CA TYR A 34 -7.57 5.93 0.62
C TYR A 34 -7.48 6.11 -0.90
N ALA A 35 -8.35 5.47 -1.63
CA ALA A 35 -8.38 5.56 -3.08
C ALA A 35 -8.72 6.99 -3.56
N ASP A 36 -9.57 7.69 -2.84
CA ASP A 36 -9.91 9.09 -3.12
C ASP A 36 -8.76 10.05 -2.78
N GLU A 37 -8.28 10.03 -1.53
CA GLU A 37 -7.30 11.02 -1.04
C GLU A 37 -5.85 10.75 -1.51
N VAL A 38 -5.47 9.50 -1.71
CA VAL A 38 -4.08 9.10 -2.01
C VAL A 38 -3.89 8.70 -3.45
N LEU A 39 -4.86 7.99 -4.03
CA LEU A 39 -4.76 7.49 -5.40
C LEU A 39 -5.49 8.37 -6.42
N TRP A 40 -6.17 9.42 -5.96
CA TRP A 40 -6.92 10.38 -6.79
C TRP A 40 -7.97 9.71 -7.68
N LEU A 41 -8.64 8.66 -7.16
CA LEU A 41 -9.72 7.95 -7.84
C LEU A 41 -11.06 8.50 -7.37
N TRP A 42 -11.61 9.41 -8.12
CA TRP A 42 -12.82 10.13 -7.78
C TRP A 42 -14.07 9.23 -7.71
N ARG A 43 -14.89 9.42 -6.67
CA ARG A 43 -16.24 8.84 -6.48
C ARG A 43 -16.32 7.31 -6.58
N ILE A 44 -15.88 6.64 -5.54
CA ILE A 44 -16.01 5.17 -5.44
C ILE A 44 -17.35 4.81 -4.79
N TRP A 45 -18.45 4.96 -5.53
CA TRP A 45 -19.78 4.85 -4.94
C TRP A 45 -20.30 3.40 -4.78
N ALA A 46 -19.94 2.47 -5.61
CA ALA A 46 -20.66 1.20 -5.76
C ALA A 46 -19.93 -0.02 -5.17
N ILE A 47 -19.19 0.13 -4.06
CA ILE A 47 -18.52 -1.00 -3.42
C ILE A 47 -19.19 -1.26 -2.08
N TRP A 48 -20.08 -2.25 -2.04
CA TRP A 48 -20.84 -2.60 -0.85
C TRP A 48 -20.10 -3.53 0.11
N ASN A 49 -19.18 -4.34 -0.41
CA ASN A 49 -18.36 -5.25 0.39
C ASN A 49 -16.99 -5.49 -0.24
N ALA A 50 -16.06 -6.05 0.53
CA ALA A 50 -14.68 -6.27 0.12
C ALA A 50 -14.54 -7.14 -1.16
N ASN A 51 -15.44 -8.09 -1.39
CA ASN A 51 -15.44 -8.92 -2.58
C ASN A 51 -15.70 -8.11 -3.87
N ASN A 52 -16.57 -7.13 -3.80
CA ASN A 52 -16.97 -6.36 -4.97
C ASN A 52 -15.87 -5.40 -5.45
N VAL A 53 -14.89 -5.07 -4.59
CA VAL A 53 -13.78 -4.19 -4.91
C VAL A 53 -13.04 -4.66 -6.16
N GLN A 54 -12.71 -5.94 -6.24
CA GLN A 54 -11.95 -6.51 -7.37
C GLN A 54 -12.66 -6.43 -8.72
N ASN A 55 -13.99 -6.30 -8.73
CA ASN A 55 -14.82 -6.25 -9.92
C ASN A 55 -15.34 -4.83 -10.20
N SER A 56 -15.07 -3.89 -9.32
CA SER A 56 -15.49 -2.51 -9.48
C SER A 56 -14.79 -1.85 -10.69
N SER A 57 -15.53 -1.05 -11.42
CA SER A 57 -14.98 -0.24 -12.53
C SER A 57 -13.87 0.69 -12.08
N THR A 58 -13.92 1.17 -10.83
CA THR A 58 -12.91 2.03 -10.22
C THR A 58 -11.54 1.36 -10.13
N PHE A 59 -11.50 0.05 -9.88
CA PHE A 59 -10.26 -0.72 -9.75
C PHE A 59 -9.85 -1.46 -11.03
N LYS A 60 -10.46 -1.15 -12.19
CA LYS A 60 -10.04 -1.70 -13.49
C LYS A 60 -8.60 -1.35 -13.87
N SER A 61 -8.10 -0.20 -13.39
CA SER A 61 -6.71 0.22 -13.58
C SER A 61 -5.71 -0.48 -12.66
N PHE A 62 -6.17 -1.35 -11.76
CA PHE A 62 -5.30 -2.09 -10.86
C PHE A 62 -4.90 -3.43 -11.48
N SER A 63 -3.65 -3.80 -11.27
CA SER A 63 -3.18 -5.15 -11.53
C SER A 63 -3.62 -6.06 -10.40
N LYS A 64 -4.16 -7.24 -10.75
CA LYS A 64 -4.43 -8.32 -9.80
C LYS A 64 -3.16 -9.17 -9.71
N LEU A 65 -2.58 -9.26 -8.53
CA LEU A 65 -1.31 -9.93 -8.29
C LEU A 65 -1.45 -11.04 -7.25
N TRP A 66 -0.48 -11.94 -7.25
CA TRP A 66 -0.35 -12.93 -6.19
C TRP A 66 0.22 -12.31 -4.91
N VAL A 67 -0.17 -12.84 -3.77
CA VAL A 67 0.19 -12.31 -2.44
C VAL A 67 1.69 -12.37 -2.14
N LYS A 68 2.49 -13.03 -2.97
CA LYS A 68 3.95 -13.16 -2.78
C LYS A 68 4.76 -11.87 -3.06
N GLU A 69 4.18 -10.92 -3.77
CA GLU A 69 4.87 -9.71 -4.25
C GLU A 69 4.34 -8.43 -3.61
N LEU A 70 3.94 -8.51 -2.35
CA LEU A 70 3.37 -7.37 -1.64
C LEU A 70 4.38 -6.23 -1.51
N ILE A 71 3.93 -5.03 -1.84
CA ILE A 71 4.64 -3.79 -1.54
C ILE A 71 3.74 -2.87 -0.72
N GLN A 72 4.36 -1.88 -0.08
CA GLN A 72 3.63 -0.82 0.59
C GLN A 72 2.61 -0.19 -0.37
N TRP A 73 1.42 0.12 0.13
CA TRP A 73 0.26 0.74 -0.56
C TRP A 73 -0.59 -0.19 -1.42
N ASP A 74 -0.22 -1.45 -1.56
CA ASP A 74 -1.14 -2.42 -2.15
C ASP A 74 -2.43 -2.49 -1.33
N ILE A 75 -3.51 -2.76 -2.02
CA ILE A 75 -4.78 -3.12 -1.39
C ILE A 75 -4.86 -4.64 -1.37
N ILE A 76 -5.07 -5.23 -0.21
CA ILE A 76 -5.15 -6.68 -0.06
C ILE A 76 -6.51 -7.13 0.44
N ILE A 77 -6.94 -8.27 -0.08
CA ILE A 77 -8.27 -8.82 0.17
C ILE A 77 -8.13 -10.24 0.69
N ARG A 78 -8.84 -10.54 1.78
CA ARG A 78 -9.02 -11.88 2.30
C ARG A 78 -10.37 -12.41 1.83
N ALA A 79 -10.35 -13.30 0.82
CA ALA A 79 -11.52 -13.76 0.11
C ALA A 79 -12.05 -15.12 0.57
N LYS A 80 -11.26 -15.94 1.26
CA LYS A 80 -11.60 -17.33 1.57
C LYS A 80 -12.61 -17.54 2.70
N TRP A 81 -12.97 -16.48 3.42
CA TRP A 81 -13.86 -16.57 4.59
C TRP A 81 -15.23 -15.98 4.28
N LYS A 82 -16.24 -16.43 4.99
CA LYS A 82 -17.63 -15.97 4.84
C LYS A 82 -17.76 -14.44 4.89
N TYR A 83 -16.87 -13.79 5.61
CA TYR A 83 -16.80 -12.33 5.70
C TYR A 83 -15.47 -11.85 5.14
N TRP A 84 -15.54 -11.26 4.00
CA TRP A 84 -14.45 -10.67 3.27
C TRP A 84 -13.88 -9.48 4.02
N HIS A 85 -12.56 -9.39 4.05
CA HIS A 85 -11.88 -8.26 4.65
C HIS A 85 -10.93 -7.64 3.64
N ILE A 86 -10.83 -6.31 3.65
CA ILE A 86 -9.94 -5.53 2.79
C ILE A 86 -9.12 -4.57 3.65
N ALA A 87 -7.87 -4.40 3.29
CA ALA A 87 -6.94 -3.53 4.01
C ALA A 87 -5.89 -2.95 3.06
N ILE A 88 -5.12 -1.98 3.55
CA ILE A 88 -4.03 -1.34 2.81
C ILE A 88 -2.71 -1.81 3.41
N VAL A 89 -1.76 -2.26 2.59
CA VAL A 89 -0.43 -2.69 3.04
C VAL A 89 0.36 -1.48 3.53
N ASP A 90 0.75 -1.53 4.80
CA ASP A 90 1.65 -0.54 5.39
C ASP A 90 3.12 -0.91 5.15
N HIS A 91 3.50 -2.14 5.46
CA HIS A 91 4.80 -2.71 5.14
C HIS A 91 4.79 -4.24 5.27
N VAL A 92 5.84 -4.87 4.79
CA VAL A 92 6.06 -6.32 4.93
C VAL A 92 7.37 -6.54 5.67
N LEU A 93 7.33 -7.41 6.67
CA LEU A 93 8.52 -7.77 7.47
C LEU A 93 8.40 -9.23 7.95
N ASN A 94 9.46 -10.02 7.78
CA ASN A 94 9.54 -11.39 8.31
C ASN A 94 8.31 -12.27 8.01
N TRP A 95 7.90 -12.32 6.73
CA TRP A 95 6.74 -13.11 6.26
C TRP A 95 5.40 -12.68 6.86
N ARG A 96 5.36 -11.53 7.48
CA ARG A 96 4.13 -10.90 7.96
C ARG A 96 3.85 -9.63 7.18
N VAL A 97 2.57 -9.36 6.93
CA VAL A 97 2.10 -8.12 6.36
C VAL A 97 1.48 -7.25 7.45
N TYR A 98 1.98 -6.05 7.56
CA TYR A 98 1.39 -5.00 8.40
C TYR A 98 0.42 -4.20 7.55
N VAL A 99 -0.80 -4.06 8.01
CA VAL A 99 -1.88 -3.42 7.25
C VAL A 99 -2.51 -2.29 8.03
N LEU A 100 -2.86 -1.24 7.33
CA LEU A 100 -3.78 -0.24 7.82
C LEU A 100 -5.20 -0.75 7.55
N GLU A 101 -5.97 -0.98 8.61
CA GLU A 101 -7.29 -1.60 8.54
C GLU A 101 -8.32 -0.87 9.40
N GLN A 102 -9.58 -1.04 9.05
CA GLN A 102 -10.76 -0.67 9.81
C GLN A 102 -11.69 -1.88 9.89
N ASN A 103 -12.32 -2.10 11.03
CA ASN A 103 -13.26 -3.21 11.24
C ASN A 103 -12.67 -4.61 10.93
N GLY A 104 -11.39 -4.82 11.26
CA GLY A 104 -10.68 -6.09 11.03
C GLY A 104 -10.82 -7.13 12.14
N SER A 105 -11.52 -6.85 13.23
CA SER A 105 -11.65 -7.76 14.37
C SER A 105 -13.04 -8.36 14.49
N TRP A 106 -13.09 -9.70 14.60
CA TRP A 106 -14.33 -10.46 14.78
C TRP A 106 -14.86 -10.49 16.21
N LYS A 107 -13.98 -10.21 17.17
CA LYS A 107 -14.32 -10.49 18.59
C LYS A 107 -15.33 -9.53 19.20
N ASN A 108 -15.61 -8.38 18.60
CA ASN A 108 -16.42 -7.33 19.22
C ASN A 108 -17.51 -6.72 18.32
N SER A 109 -17.94 -7.43 17.27
CA SER A 109 -19.04 -6.94 16.42
C SER A 109 -20.37 -6.75 17.17
N TRP A 110 -20.54 -7.38 18.34
CA TRP A 110 -21.73 -7.26 19.17
C TRP A 110 -21.68 -6.12 20.19
N ASN A 111 -20.48 -5.70 20.63
CA ASN A 111 -20.29 -4.54 21.51
C ASN A 111 -19.80 -3.29 20.77
N GLY A 112 -19.82 -3.31 19.53
CA GLY A 112 -20.00 -2.41 18.37
C GLY A 112 -19.09 -1.22 18.26
N ILE A 113 -18.64 -0.54 19.30
CA ILE A 113 -18.23 0.85 19.11
C ILE A 113 -16.72 1.08 19.16
N TRP A 114 -15.96 0.26 19.83
CA TRP A 114 -14.56 0.57 20.12
C TRP A 114 -13.52 -0.06 19.21
N ASP A 115 -13.84 -1.16 18.54
CA ASP A 115 -12.89 -1.94 17.74
C ASP A 115 -12.83 -1.59 16.24
N ASN A 116 -13.61 -0.61 15.80
CA ASN A 116 -13.68 -0.18 14.40
C ASN A 116 -12.74 0.98 14.07
N ALA A 117 -11.91 1.40 15.03
CA ALA A 117 -10.93 2.45 14.77
C ALA A 117 -9.84 1.95 13.82
N ILE A 118 -9.39 2.85 12.95
CA ILE A 118 -8.29 2.58 12.02
C ILE A 118 -7.02 2.34 12.82
N ARG A 119 -6.36 1.23 12.52
CA ARG A 119 -5.14 0.79 13.20
C ARG A 119 -4.18 0.11 12.23
N VAL A 120 -2.92 0.03 12.62
CA VAL A 120 -1.97 -0.88 11.98
C VAL A 120 -1.97 -2.20 12.73
N LYS A 121 -2.14 -3.31 11.99
CA LYS A 121 -2.10 -4.66 12.55
C LYS A 121 -1.36 -5.60 11.62
N ASP A 122 -0.70 -6.61 12.19
CA ASP A 122 0.07 -7.59 11.44
C ASP A 122 -0.66 -8.93 11.32
N TYR A 123 -0.47 -9.57 10.17
CA TYR A 123 -1.04 -10.86 9.85
C TYR A 123 -0.04 -11.73 9.08
N PRO A 124 -0.17 -13.06 9.11
CA PRO A 124 0.51 -13.92 8.16
C PRO A 124 0.10 -13.55 6.73
N ILE A 125 1.07 -13.47 5.82
CA ILE A 125 0.80 -13.17 4.40
C ILE A 125 -0.22 -14.15 3.81
N SER A 126 -0.18 -15.42 4.23
CA SER A 126 -1.09 -16.47 3.78
C SER A 126 -2.58 -16.25 4.11
N TRP A 127 -2.89 -15.24 4.92
CA TRP A 127 -4.29 -14.90 5.24
C TRP A 127 -5.00 -14.19 4.11
N TYR A 128 -4.26 -13.64 3.16
CA TYR A 128 -4.80 -12.88 2.05
C TYR A 128 -4.71 -13.67 0.75
N ASP A 129 -5.63 -13.43 -0.14
CA ASP A 129 -5.80 -14.19 -1.37
C ASP A 129 -5.58 -13.36 -2.63
N LEU A 130 -5.82 -12.06 -2.55
CA LEU A 130 -5.78 -11.16 -3.68
C LEU A 130 -5.09 -9.85 -3.32
N VAL A 131 -4.27 -9.38 -4.25
CA VAL A 131 -3.59 -8.08 -4.20
C VAL A 131 -4.08 -7.23 -5.37
N LEU A 132 -4.44 -5.99 -5.07
CA LEU A 132 -4.74 -4.99 -6.07
C LEU A 132 -3.68 -3.90 -5.98
N ARG A 133 -2.90 -3.74 -7.06
CA ARG A 133 -1.85 -2.72 -7.17
C ARG A 133 -2.22 -1.68 -8.20
N ASN A 134 -2.19 -0.41 -7.81
CA ASN A 134 -2.40 0.70 -8.73
C ASN A 134 -1.23 0.79 -9.72
N LYS A 135 -1.53 0.75 -11.02
CA LYS A 135 -0.51 0.84 -12.09
C LYS A 135 0.32 2.12 -12.04
N LYS A 136 -0.26 3.24 -11.59
CA LYS A 136 0.48 4.49 -11.40
C LYS A 136 1.58 4.38 -10.32
N ILE A 137 1.37 3.56 -9.30
CA ILE A 137 2.40 3.30 -8.29
C ILE A 137 3.61 2.63 -8.95
N ILE A 138 3.38 1.63 -9.80
CA ILE A 138 4.45 0.93 -10.53
C ILE A 138 5.22 1.92 -11.40
N GLN A 139 4.53 2.72 -12.21
CA GLN A 139 5.16 3.71 -13.09
C GLN A 139 6.01 4.74 -12.33
N ASN A 140 5.52 5.19 -11.16
CA ASN A 140 6.28 6.12 -10.33
C ASN A 140 7.56 5.46 -9.77
N PHE A 141 7.49 4.20 -9.35
CA PHE A 141 8.68 3.46 -8.91
C PHE A 141 9.70 3.25 -10.02
N GLU A 142 9.25 2.88 -11.22
CA GLU A 142 10.13 2.71 -12.38
C GLU A 142 10.83 4.03 -12.72
N SER A 143 10.12 5.14 -12.68
CA SER A 143 10.68 6.48 -12.88
C SER A 143 11.69 6.85 -11.79
N GLU A 144 11.36 6.65 -10.50
CA GLU A 144 12.29 6.93 -9.40
C GLU A 144 13.53 6.03 -9.47
N LEU A 145 13.36 4.76 -9.83
CA LEU A 145 14.45 3.80 -10.01
C LEU A 145 15.40 4.22 -11.15
N SER A 146 14.84 4.70 -12.26
CA SER A 146 15.65 5.23 -13.37
C SER A 146 16.54 6.39 -12.93
N ILE A 147 15.98 7.36 -12.19
CA ILE A 147 16.74 8.50 -11.66
C ILE A 147 17.85 8.05 -10.70
N VAL A 148 17.57 7.07 -9.85
CA VAL A 148 18.56 6.52 -8.91
C VAL A 148 19.69 5.83 -9.67
N ASN A 149 19.36 5.02 -10.69
CA ASN A 149 20.34 4.33 -11.50
C ASN A 149 21.24 5.29 -12.28
N GLU A 150 20.71 6.39 -12.79
CA GLU A 150 21.51 7.45 -13.42
C GLU A 150 22.51 8.08 -12.44
N LYS A 151 22.08 8.39 -11.22
CA LYS A 151 22.97 8.90 -10.18
C LYS A 151 24.06 7.90 -9.79
N ILE A 152 23.72 6.61 -9.69
CA ILE A 152 24.71 5.57 -9.42
C ILE A 152 25.80 5.58 -10.47
N LYS A 153 25.44 5.60 -11.76
CA LYS A 153 26.40 5.66 -12.88
C LYS A 153 27.29 6.90 -12.79
N GLU A 154 26.71 8.07 -12.46
CA GLU A 154 27.48 9.30 -12.26
C GLU A 154 28.52 9.17 -11.12
N TYR A 155 28.15 8.54 -10.01
CA TYR A 155 29.07 8.31 -8.90
C TYR A 155 30.16 7.28 -9.25
N GLU A 156 29.81 6.20 -9.95
CA GLU A 156 30.77 5.21 -10.42
C GLU A 156 31.84 5.84 -11.33
N GLU A 157 31.44 6.72 -12.24
CA GLU A 157 32.38 7.44 -13.10
C GLU A 157 33.28 8.39 -12.30
N LYS A 158 32.75 9.13 -11.33
CA LYS A 158 33.55 9.98 -10.45
C LYS A 158 34.55 9.16 -9.62
N ILE A 159 34.17 8.01 -9.13
CA ILE A 159 35.07 7.11 -8.40
C ILE A 159 36.19 6.63 -9.31
N LYS A 160 35.86 6.25 -10.55
CA LYS A 160 36.85 5.79 -11.53
C LYS A 160 37.88 6.88 -11.84
N ILE A 161 37.43 8.10 -12.14
CA ILE A 161 38.32 9.26 -12.40
C ILE A 161 39.24 9.53 -11.21
N THR A 162 38.66 9.50 -9.99
CA THR A 162 39.41 9.72 -8.75
C THR A 162 40.48 8.65 -8.56
N ARG A 163 40.14 7.39 -8.82
CA ARG A 163 41.06 6.26 -8.72
C ARG A 163 42.21 6.39 -9.73
N GLU A 164 41.92 6.68 -11.00
CA GLU A 164 42.92 6.89 -12.04
C GLU A 164 43.87 8.04 -11.68
N TYR A 165 43.34 9.13 -11.13
CA TYR A 165 44.13 10.25 -10.61
C TYR A 165 45.12 9.81 -9.53
N TRP A 166 44.66 9.09 -8.52
CA TRP A 166 45.52 8.60 -7.45
C TRP A 166 46.54 7.58 -7.92
N GLU A 167 46.20 6.70 -8.81
CA GLU A 167 47.12 5.73 -9.41
C GLU A 167 48.24 6.45 -10.16
N SER A 168 47.97 7.54 -10.90
CA SER A 168 48.96 8.35 -11.58
C SER A 168 49.95 9.08 -10.65
N ILE A 169 49.54 9.39 -9.44
CA ILE A 169 50.38 10.04 -8.45
C ILE A 169 51.28 9.00 -7.76
N ILE A 170 50.75 7.82 -7.44
CA ILE A 170 51.43 6.78 -6.68
C ILE A 170 52.46 6.04 -7.56
N TYR A 171 52.16 5.87 -8.85
CA TYR A 171 52.99 5.15 -9.83
C TYR A 171 53.27 6.04 -11.06
N PRO A 172 54.06 7.11 -10.90
CA PRO A 172 54.44 7.93 -12.02
C PRO A 172 55.30 7.09 -12.98
N SER A 173 54.94 7.07 -14.28
CA SER A 173 55.63 6.37 -15.36
C SER A 173 57.02 6.93 -15.63
#